data_57f1b85f9f17ece6955db5cfd65b6304
#
_entry.id   57f1b85f9f17ece6955db5cfd65b6304
#
_cell.length_a   1.000
_cell.length_b   1.000
_cell.length_c   1.000
_cell.angle_alpha   90.00
_cell.angle_beta   90.00
_cell.angle_gamma   90.00
#
_symmetry.space_group_name_H-M   'P 1'
#
loop_
_entity.id
_entity.type
_entity.pdbx_description
1 polymer ?
#
loop_
_entity_poly.entity_id
_entity_poly.type
_entity_poly.pdbx_seq_one_letter_code
_entity_poly.pdbx_strand_id
1 'polypeptide(L)'
;MFNQILLGIDGSEHALHATKTAGDLARNMKSQTLRIVIAFDPVPPYLGEPNMQAAISARMKEAETILENALKVVGEIPGEVHTEILEGPPAEAILDVAKTRKSDLIVMGSRGLGRLRGMLLGSQSQKVVQHASCPVLIVR
;
A
#
# COMPACT_ATOMS: atom_id res chain seq x y z
N MET A 1 7.69 -19.37 -3.57
CA MET A 1 6.33 -19.31 -4.12
C MET A 1 5.94 -17.88 -4.51
N PHE A 2 5.87 -16.95 -3.58
CA PHE A 2 5.57 -15.56 -3.92
C PHE A 2 6.86 -14.77 -4.11
N ASN A 3 7.17 -14.42 -5.36
CA ASN A 3 8.41 -13.71 -5.72
C ASN A 3 8.22 -12.21 -5.89
N GLN A 4 7.03 -11.76 -6.27
CA GLN A 4 6.71 -10.36 -6.52
C GLN A 4 5.57 -9.95 -5.59
N ILE A 5 5.92 -9.56 -4.38
CA ILE A 5 4.94 -9.18 -3.37
C ILE A 5 4.68 -7.68 -3.45
N LEU A 6 3.41 -7.31 -3.52
CA LEU A 6 2.95 -5.92 -3.48
C LEU A 6 2.24 -5.66 -2.15
N LEU A 7 2.72 -4.68 -1.42
CA LEU A 7 2.13 -4.24 -0.16
C LEU A 7 1.50 -2.87 -0.34
N GLY A 8 0.20 -2.77 -0.10
CA GLY A 8 -0.51 -1.49 -0.09
C GLY A 8 -0.67 -0.98 1.34
N ILE A 9 -0.26 0.26 1.59
CA ILE A 9 -0.34 0.87 2.92
C ILE A 9 -0.97 2.26 2.88
N ASP A 10 -1.47 2.71 4.02
CA ASP A 10 -2.10 4.02 4.17
C ASP A 10 -1.79 4.69 5.51
N GLY A 11 -0.85 4.14 6.29
CA GLY A 11 -0.50 4.67 7.60
C GLY A 11 -1.39 4.20 8.75
N SER A 12 -2.40 3.36 8.46
CA SER A 12 -3.27 2.79 9.49
C SER A 12 -2.58 1.69 10.29
N GLU A 13 -3.17 1.32 11.42
CA GLU A 13 -2.67 0.22 12.26
C GLU A 13 -2.73 -1.12 11.53
N HIS A 14 -3.81 -1.39 10.80
CA HIS A 14 -3.94 -2.61 10.01
C HIS A 14 -2.88 -2.67 8.90
N ALA A 15 -2.55 -1.54 8.29
CA ALA A 15 -1.48 -1.45 7.30
C ALA A 15 -0.11 -1.73 7.93
N LEU A 16 0.09 -1.35 9.19
CA LEU A 16 1.31 -1.67 9.91
C LEU A 16 1.45 -3.18 10.13
N HIS A 17 0.37 -3.84 10.53
CA HIS A 17 0.34 -5.30 10.66
C HIS A 17 0.59 -5.98 9.32
N ALA A 18 0.00 -5.46 8.25
CA ALA A 18 0.22 -5.97 6.88
C ALA A 18 1.68 -5.81 6.47
N THR A 19 2.31 -4.70 6.83
CA THR A 19 3.73 -4.42 6.55
C THR A 19 4.62 -5.47 7.21
N LYS A 20 4.37 -5.76 8.46
CA LYS A 20 5.13 -6.78 9.20
C LYS A 20 4.96 -8.16 8.55
N THR A 21 3.72 -8.54 8.23
CA THR A 21 3.43 -9.81 7.58
C THR A 21 4.10 -9.92 6.21
N ALA A 22 4.04 -8.87 5.40
CA ALA A 22 4.68 -8.85 4.08
C ALA A 22 6.20 -8.99 4.19
N GLY A 23 6.81 -8.31 5.15
CA GLY A 23 8.24 -8.43 5.41
C GLY A 23 8.64 -9.84 5.80
N ASP A 24 7.89 -10.46 6.71
CA ASP A 24 8.14 -11.84 7.15
C ASP A 24 7.98 -12.83 5.99
N LEU A 25 6.94 -12.67 5.18
CA LEU A 25 6.73 -13.50 3.99
C LEU A 25 7.88 -13.36 2.99
N ALA A 26 8.27 -12.12 2.68
CA ALA A 26 9.35 -11.86 1.74
C ALA A 26 10.67 -12.50 2.21
N ARG A 27 10.93 -12.43 3.51
CA ARG A 27 12.13 -13.02 4.10
C ARG A 27 12.09 -14.55 4.06
N ASN A 28 10.98 -15.12 4.51
CA ASN A 28 10.85 -16.58 4.62
C ASN A 28 10.77 -17.27 3.25
N MET A 29 10.16 -16.62 2.28
CA MET A 29 10.03 -17.16 0.92
C MET A 29 11.16 -16.74 0.00
N LYS A 30 12.08 -15.92 0.47
CA LYS A 30 13.18 -15.38 -0.33
C LYS A 30 12.67 -14.73 -1.61
N SER A 31 11.63 -13.89 -1.46
CA SER A 31 11.01 -13.20 -2.57
C SER A 31 12.01 -12.29 -3.29
N GLN A 32 11.90 -12.19 -4.60
CA GLN A 32 12.77 -11.32 -5.39
C GLN A 32 12.53 -9.85 -5.09
N THR A 33 11.26 -9.47 -4.92
CA THR A 33 10.87 -8.08 -4.73
C THR A 33 9.73 -7.96 -3.72
N LEU A 34 9.86 -7.01 -2.81
CA LEU A 34 8.76 -6.49 -2.02
C LEU A 34 8.56 -5.03 -2.41
N ARG A 35 7.42 -4.72 -3.00
CA ARG A 35 7.07 -3.37 -3.43
C ARG A 35 6.05 -2.79 -2.48
N ILE A 36 6.36 -1.64 -1.91
CA ILE A 36 5.49 -0.96 -0.96
C ILE A 36 4.91 0.26 -1.65
N VAL A 37 3.58 0.32 -1.72
CA VAL A 37 2.86 1.38 -2.42
C VAL A 37 1.94 2.10 -1.45
N ILE A 38 1.99 3.42 -1.49
CA ILE A 38 1.01 4.29 -0.85
C ILE A 38 0.36 5.15 -1.92
N ALA A 39 -0.97 5.22 -1.92
CA ALA A 39 -1.72 6.04 -2.86
C ALA A 39 -2.63 6.98 -2.08
N PHE A 40 -2.83 8.17 -2.62
CA PHE A 40 -3.73 9.15 -2.03
C PHE A 40 -4.57 9.81 -3.13
N ASP A 41 -5.76 10.23 -2.76
CA ASP A 41 -6.66 10.92 -3.69
C ASP A 41 -6.04 12.24 -4.17
N PRO A 42 -6.30 12.63 -5.43
CA PRO A 42 -5.80 13.89 -5.97
C PRO A 42 -6.24 15.08 -5.12
N VAL A 43 -5.36 16.08 -5.02
CA VAL A 43 -5.71 17.33 -4.37
C VAL A 43 -6.76 18.05 -5.23
N PRO A 44 -7.88 18.51 -4.62
CA PRO A 44 -8.94 19.16 -5.39
C PRO A 44 -8.46 20.40 -6.15
N PRO A 45 -8.75 20.51 -7.47
CA PRO A 45 -8.31 21.66 -8.26
C PRO A 45 -8.89 23.00 -7.80
N TYR A 46 -10.04 22.98 -7.13
CA TYR A 46 -10.69 24.21 -6.67
C TYR A 46 -9.94 24.94 -5.57
N LEU A 47 -8.92 24.30 -4.95
CA LEU A 47 -8.09 24.96 -3.94
C LEU A 47 -7.27 26.11 -4.52
N GLY A 48 -6.89 26.04 -5.81
CA GLY A 48 -6.07 27.05 -6.46
C GLY A 48 -4.66 27.13 -5.88
N GLU A 49 -3.80 27.89 -6.58
CA GLU A 49 -2.46 28.17 -6.10
C GLU A 49 -2.44 29.38 -5.16
N PRO A 50 -1.59 29.41 -4.10
CA PRO A 50 -0.55 28.41 -3.76
C PRO A 50 -1.06 27.23 -2.89
N ASN A 51 -2.35 27.18 -2.59
CA ASN A 51 -2.94 26.21 -1.69
C ASN A 51 -2.79 24.76 -2.19
N MET A 52 -2.91 24.54 -3.50
CA MET A 52 -2.71 23.22 -4.10
C MET A 52 -1.30 22.71 -3.86
N GLN A 53 -0.29 23.54 -4.10
CA GLN A 53 1.11 23.15 -3.88
C GLN A 53 1.39 22.85 -2.42
N ALA A 54 0.84 23.63 -1.51
CA ALA A 54 0.98 23.38 -0.08
C ALA A 54 0.36 22.04 0.33
N ALA A 55 -0.84 21.73 -0.20
CA ALA A 55 -1.53 20.48 0.09
C ALA A 55 -0.78 19.28 -0.49
N ILE A 56 -0.28 19.38 -1.73
CA ILE A 56 0.50 18.32 -2.37
C ILE A 56 1.78 18.04 -1.57
N SER A 57 2.50 19.11 -1.21
CA SER A 57 3.74 18.98 -0.41
C SER A 57 3.50 18.32 0.94
N ALA A 58 2.41 18.68 1.61
CA ALA A 58 2.04 18.09 2.89
C ALA A 58 1.74 16.60 2.75
N ARG A 59 1.00 16.21 1.73
CA ARG A 59 0.66 14.79 1.46
C ARG A 59 1.90 13.98 1.10
N MET A 60 2.78 14.53 0.28
CA MET A 60 4.04 13.87 -0.09
C MET A 60 4.92 13.63 1.13
N LYS A 61 5.04 14.63 1.99
CA LYS A 61 5.83 14.53 3.22
C LYS A 61 5.27 13.46 4.16
N GLU A 62 3.95 13.43 4.32
CA GLU A 62 3.27 12.42 5.12
C GLU A 62 3.49 11.02 4.55
N ALA A 63 3.34 10.86 3.24
CA ALA A 63 3.55 9.59 2.57
C ALA A 63 5.00 9.11 2.70
N GLU A 64 5.97 9.99 2.56
CA GLU A 64 7.38 9.66 2.76
C GLU A 64 7.65 9.16 4.18
N THR A 65 7.06 9.80 5.18
CA THR A 65 7.19 9.38 6.58
C THR A 65 6.60 7.99 6.80
N ILE A 66 5.42 7.73 6.23
CA ILE A 66 4.77 6.43 6.31
C ILE A 66 5.63 5.34 5.65
N LEU A 67 6.21 5.64 4.48
CA LEU A 67 7.09 4.71 3.79
C LEU A 67 8.38 4.45 4.54
N GLU A 68 9.01 5.47 5.12
CA GLU A 68 10.20 5.30 5.94
C GLU A 68 9.93 4.37 7.14
N ASN A 69 8.79 4.56 7.79
CA ASN A 69 8.36 3.70 8.88
C ASN A 69 8.15 2.26 8.43
N ALA A 70 7.51 2.08 7.27
CA ALA A 70 7.30 0.76 6.69
C ALA A 70 8.62 0.06 6.40
N LEU A 71 9.59 0.76 5.85
CA LEU A 71 10.92 0.22 5.59
C LEU A 71 11.61 -0.28 6.87
N LYS A 72 11.47 0.47 7.96
CA LYS A 72 12.02 0.05 9.27
C LYS A 72 11.34 -1.21 9.79
N VAL A 73 10.02 -1.30 9.62
CA VAL A 73 9.25 -2.47 10.05
C VAL A 73 9.61 -3.71 9.24
N VAL A 74 9.78 -3.56 7.93
CA VAL A 74 10.18 -4.65 7.04
C VAL A 74 11.58 -5.16 7.40
N GLY A 75 12.51 -4.24 7.67
CA GLY A 75 13.91 -4.59 7.92
C GLY A 75 14.62 -5.14 6.70
N GLU A 76 15.64 -5.96 6.93
CA GLU A 76 16.41 -6.57 5.85
C GLU A 76 15.70 -7.81 5.30
N ILE A 77 15.65 -7.91 3.97
CA ILE A 77 15.17 -9.09 3.27
C ILE A 77 16.19 -9.51 2.22
N PRO A 78 16.19 -10.78 1.79
CA PRO A 78 17.13 -11.24 0.75
C PRO A 78 16.96 -10.56 -0.61
N GLY A 79 15.73 -10.17 -0.94
CA GLY A 79 15.41 -9.52 -2.22
C GLY A 79 15.50 -8.01 -2.16
N GLU A 80 14.92 -7.36 -3.16
CA GLU A 80 14.89 -5.91 -3.27
C GLU A 80 13.60 -5.35 -2.68
N VAL A 81 13.70 -4.17 -2.06
CA VAL A 81 12.55 -3.42 -1.59
C VAL A 81 12.41 -2.16 -2.45
N HIS A 82 11.25 -1.98 -3.04
CA HIS A 82 10.91 -0.78 -3.81
C HIS A 82 9.76 -0.05 -3.14
N THR A 83 9.75 1.27 -3.22
CA THR A 83 8.67 2.09 -2.69
C THR A 83 8.12 3.01 -3.77
N GLU A 84 6.80 3.22 -3.77
CA GLU A 84 6.15 4.13 -4.71
C GLU A 84 5.08 4.93 -3.99
N ILE A 85 5.01 6.22 -4.33
CA ILE A 85 3.93 7.11 -3.90
C ILE A 85 3.13 7.45 -5.15
N LEU A 86 1.85 7.14 -5.12
CA LEU A 86 0.96 7.30 -6.27
C LEU A 86 -0.20 8.22 -5.94
N GLU A 87 -0.64 8.97 -6.94
CA GLU A 87 -1.83 9.77 -6.87
C GLU A 87 -2.98 9.02 -7.54
N GLY A 88 -4.12 8.96 -6.86
CA GLY A 88 -5.31 8.29 -7.37
C GLY A 88 -6.01 7.46 -6.31
N PRO A 89 -7.19 6.90 -6.64
CA PRO A 89 -7.88 6.02 -5.72
C PRO A 89 -7.02 4.81 -5.35
N PRO A 90 -6.82 4.52 -4.05
CA PRO A 90 -5.86 3.50 -3.62
C PRO A 90 -6.06 2.12 -4.24
N ALA A 91 -7.29 1.62 -4.28
CA ALA A 91 -7.54 0.28 -4.85
C ALA A 91 -7.14 0.21 -6.33
N GLU A 92 -7.51 1.22 -7.11
CA GLU A 92 -7.18 1.28 -8.53
C GLU A 92 -5.67 1.38 -8.75
N ALA A 93 -5.00 2.21 -7.97
CA ALA A 93 -3.54 2.36 -8.04
C ALA A 93 -2.84 1.04 -7.72
N ILE A 94 -3.26 0.35 -6.67
CA ILE A 94 -2.70 -0.95 -6.29
C ILE A 94 -2.91 -1.99 -7.38
N LEU A 95 -4.12 -2.07 -7.94
CA LEU A 95 -4.45 -3.01 -8.99
C LEU A 95 -3.62 -2.75 -10.27
N ASP A 96 -3.42 -1.49 -10.62
CA ASP A 96 -2.60 -1.10 -11.77
C ASP A 96 -1.14 -1.50 -11.57
N VAL A 97 -0.59 -1.24 -10.39
CA VAL A 97 0.79 -1.64 -10.08
C VAL A 97 0.94 -3.16 -10.09
N ALA A 98 0.00 -3.87 -9.50
CA ALA A 98 0.01 -5.33 -9.48
C ALA A 98 0.07 -5.91 -10.90
N LYS A 99 -0.73 -5.35 -11.79
CA LYS A 99 -0.76 -5.77 -13.20
C LYS A 99 0.54 -5.41 -13.93
N THR A 100 0.96 -4.16 -13.82
CA THR A 100 2.14 -3.64 -14.52
C THR A 100 3.43 -4.32 -14.06
N ARG A 101 3.55 -4.57 -12.76
CA ARG A 101 4.74 -5.21 -12.17
C ARG A 101 4.63 -6.71 -12.05
N LYS A 102 3.53 -7.29 -12.53
CA LYS A 102 3.28 -8.74 -12.49
C LYS A 102 3.41 -9.31 -11.08
N SER A 103 2.79 -8.65 -10.13
CA SER A 103 2.76 -9.10 -8.74
C SER A 103 2.04 -10.44 -8.63
N ASP A 104 2.58 -11.33 -7.81
CA ASP A 104 1.99 -12.65 -7.59
C ASP A 104 1.32 -12.78 -6.21
N LEU A 105 1.41 -11.73 -5.41
CA LEU A 105 0.69 -11.60 -4.14
C LEU A 105 0.49 -10.12 -3.82
N ILE A 106 -0.72 -9.76 -3.42
CA ILE A 106 -1.03 -8.45 -2.85
C ILE A 106 -1.28 -8.64 -1.36
N VAL A 107 -0.65 -7.81 -0.52
CA VAL A 107 -0.87 -7.79 0.93
C VAL A 107 -1.43 -6.43 1.32
N MET A 108 -2.51 -6.42 2.08
CA MET A 108 -3.16 -5.20 2.56
C MET A 108 -3.72 -5.40 3.96
N GLY A 109 -3.93 -4.31 4.68
CA GLY A 109 -4.71 -4.33 5.90
C GLY A 109 -6.19 -4.54 5.60
N SER A 110 -6.92 -5.10 6.55
CA SER A 110 -8.35 -5.36 6.39
C SER A 110 -9.16 -4.07 6.40
N ARG A 111 -8.65 -3.00 7.01
CA ARG A 111 -9.26 -1.67 7.08
C ARG A 111 -8.20 -0.61 6.89
N GLY A 112 -8.61 0.53 6.34
CA GLY A 112 -7.78 1.71 6.22
C GLY A 112 -8.03 2.71 7.34
N LEU A 113 -7.72 3.98 7.04
CA LEU A 113 -7.90 5.10 7.96
C LEU A 113 -9.38 5.43 8.22
N GLY A 114 -10.28 5.04 7.32
CA GLY A 114 -11.71 5.22 7.49
C GLY A 114 -12.29 4.24 8.51
N ARG A 115 -13.17 4.74 9.39
CA ARG A 115 -13.77 3.92 10.44
C ARG A 115 -15.19 3.52 10.05
N LEU A 116 -15.31 2.39 9.38
CA LEU A 116 -16.61 1.80 9.10
C LEU A 116 -16.83 0.63 10.07
N ARG A 117 -17.60 0.89 11.11
CA ARG A 117 -17.91 -0.13 12.11
C ARG A 117 -18.78 -1.22 11.49
N GLY A 118 -18.52 -2.46 11.88
CA GLY A 118 -19.31 -3.62 11.45
C GLY A 118 -18.94 -4.20 10.10
N MET A 119 -17.98 -3.62 9.38
CA MET A 119 -17.49 -4.18 8.12
C MET A 119 -16.26 -5.04 8.35
N LEU A 120 -16.24 -6.22 7.74
CA LEU A 120 -15.07 -7.12 7.79
C LEU A 120 -13.89 -6.56 7.02
N LEU A 121 -14.16 -5.90 5.89
CA LEU A 121 -13.15 -5.28 5.04
C LEU A 121 -13.47 -3.82 4.79
N GLY A 122 -12.45 -2.98 4.72
CA GLY A 122 -12.58 -1.61 4.25
C GLY A 122 -12.93 -1.58 2.76
N SER A 123 -13.41 -0.42 2.30
CA SER A 123 -13.86 -0.27 0.90
C SER A 123 -12.74 -0.52 -0.10
N GLN A 124 -11.51 -0.07 0.19
CA GLN A 124 -10.38 -0.26 -0.71
C GLN A 124 -9.93 -1.72 -0.75
N SER A 125 -9.84 -2.36 0.41
CA SER A 125 -9.50 -3.79 0.50
C SER A 125 -10.51 -4.65 -0.25
N GLN A 126 -11.79 -4.33 -0.12
CA GLN A 126 -12.87 -5.03 -0.79
C GLN A 126 -12.75 -4.94 -2.31
N LYS A 127 -12.46 -3.73 -2.84
CA LYS A 127 -12.25 -3.53 -4.27
C LYS A 127 -11.06 -4.33 -4.80
N VAL A 128 -9.97 -4.34 -4.05
CA VAL A 128 -8.78 -5.11 -4.46
C VAL A 128 -9.09 -6.60 -4.50
N VAL A 129 -9.76 -7.14 -3.47
CA VAL A 129 -10.15 -8.55 -3.44
C VAL A 129 -11.05 -8.91 -4.63
N GLN A 130 -11.98 -8.03 -4.98
CA GLN A 130 -12.93 -8.29 -6.08
C GLN A 130 -12.27 -8.27 -7.46
N HIS A 131 -11.23 -7.46 -7.65
CA HIS A 131 -10.69 -7.18 -8.99
C HIS A 131 -9.27 -7.67 -9.22
N ALA A 132 -8.58 -8.16 -8.19
CA ALA A 132 -7.20 -8.64 -8.34
C ALA A 132 -7.14 -9.89 -9.20
N SER A 133 -6.09 -9.97 -10.03
CA SER A 133 -5.80 -11.15 -10.83
C SER A 133 -4.81 -12.11 -10.17
N CYS A 134 -4.34 -11.77 -8.98
CA CYS A 134 -3.44 -12.60 -8.18
C CYS A 134 -4.02 -12.79 -6.77
N PRO A 135 -3.48 -13.71 -5.96
CA PRO A 135 -3.87 -13.87 -4.58
C PRO A 135 -3.74 -12.58 -3.78
N VAL A 136 -4.68 -12.37 -2.86
CA VAL A 136 -4.70 -11.21 -1.96
C VAL A 136 -4.73 -11.72 -0.53
N LEU A 137 -3.76 -11.29 0.26
CA LEU A 137 -3.70 -11.58 1.69
C LEU A 137 -4.17 -10.35 2.46
N ILE A 138 -5.23 -10.52 3.20
CA ILE A 138 -5.79 -9.46 4.04
C ILE A 138 -5.35 -9.69 5.49
N VAL A 139 -4.75 -8.66 6.08
CA VAL A 139 -4.19 -8.72 7.44
C VAL A 139 -5.00 -7.81 8.36
N ARG A 140 -5.39 -8.34 9.51
CA ARG A 140 -6.09 -7.58 10.55
C ARG A 140 -5.14 -6.83 11.45
#